data_559169201cc9d9a11fe82ce2c7a191bf
#
_entry.id   559169201cc9d9a11fe82ce2c7a191bf
#
_cell.length_a   1.000
_cell.length_b   1.000
_cell.length_c   1.000
_cell.angle_alpha   90.00
_cell.angle_beta   90.00
_cell.angle_gamma   90.00
#
_symmetry.space_group_name_H-M   'P 1'
#
loop_
_entity.id
_entity.type
_entity.pdbx_description
1 polymer ?
#
loop_
_entity_poly.entity_id
_entity_poly.type
_entity_poly.pdbx_seq_one_letter_code
_entity_poly.pdbx_strand_id
1 'polypeptide(L)'
;MTEPRVELQQFAEHMERKLTKRDAYGGWRHLPLPYLKESLKNEINELLVALEYESPGEVMDEAVDCANFCMFIWDVMRSTTDERKGLVRRNSKEEVHGKS
;
A
#
# COMPACT_ATOMS: atom_id res chain seq x y z
N MET A 1 -15.36 -8.37 -16.93
CA MET A 1 -14.61 -8.54 -15.68
C MET A 1 -15.58 -8.59 -14.51
N THR A 2 -15.41 -9.56 -13.64
CA THR A 2 -16.30 -9.68 -12.50
C THR A 2 -15.94 -8.66 -11.43
N GLU A 3 -16.96 -8.27 -10.66
CA GLU A 3 -16.73 -7.36 -9.57
C GLU A 3 -16.01 -8.07 -8.42
N PRO A 4 -15.23 -7.34 -7.66
CA PRO A 4 -14.61 -7.91 -6.46
C PRO A 4 -15.70 -8.35 -5.49
N ARG A 5 -15.38 -9.37 -4.69
CA ARG A 5 -16.29 -9.81 -3.66
C ARG A 5 -16.59 -8.71 -2.66
N VAL A 6 -17.71 -8.84 -1.96
CA VAL A 6 -18.18 -7.77 -1.09
C VAL A 6 -17.18 -7.43 0.01
N GLU A 7 -16.45 -8.44 0.52
CA GLU A 7 -15.46 -8.19 1.56
C GLU A 7 -14.35 -7.25 1.08
N LEU A 8 -13.91 -7.44 -0.16
CA LEU A 8 -12.88 -6.55 -0.72
C LEU A 8 -13.44 -5.17 -0.97
N GLN A 9 -14.67 -5.08 -1.43
CA GLN A 9 -15.29 -3.78 -1.66
C GLN A 9 -15.40 -2.99 -0.37
N GLN A 10 -15.85 -3.63 0.70
CA GLN A 10 -16.00 -2.98 1.99
C GLN A 10 -14.65 -2.59 2.58
N PHE A 11 -13.67 -3.47 2.45
CA PHE A 11 -12.32 -3.17 2.93
C PHE A 11 -11.74 -1.97 2.18
N ALA A 12 -11.94 -1.95 0.87
CA ALA A 12 -11.47 -0.83 0.05
C ALA A 12 -12.14 0.48 0.44
N GLU A 13 -13.42 0.44 0.82
CA GLU A 13 -14.10 1.64 1.28
C GLU A 13 -13.47 2.19 2.56
N HIS A 14 -13.11 1.30 3.48
CA HIS A 14 -12.43 1.72 4.70
C HIS A 14 -11.06 2.29 4.38
N MET A 15 -10.34 1.67 3.46
CA MET A 15 -9.05 2.19 3.01
C MET A 15 -9.22 3.60 2.45
N GLU A 16 -10.24 3.79 1.61
CA GLU A 16 -10.47 5.07 0.97
C GLU A 16 -10.76 6.16 1.99
N ARG A 17 -11.53 5.86 3.03
CA ARG A 17 -11.83 6.86 4.05
C ARG A 17 -10.55 7.38 4.71
N LYS A 18 -9.59 6.50 4.97
CA LYS A 18 -8.33 6.93 5.56
C LYS A 18 -7.46 7.68 4.55
N LEU A 19 -7.53 7.28 3.29
CA LEU A 19 -6.78 7.96 2.24
C LEU A 19 -7.29 9.38 2.03
N THR A 20 -8.59 9.58 2.16
CA THR A 20 -9.17 10.91 2.02
C THR A 20 -8.56 11.87 3.04
N LYS A 21 -8.34 11.40 4.27
CA LYS A 21 -7.69 12.22 5.28
C LYS A 21 -6.23 12.51 4.91
N ARG A 22 -5.55 11.55 4.33
CA ARG A 22 -4.15 11.72 3.93
C ARG A 22 -4.00 12.68 2.75
N ASP A 23 -5.03 12.83 1.94
CA ASP A 23 -4.97 13.74 0.81
C ASP A 23 -4.61 15.15 1.22
N ALA A 24 -5.01 15.56 2.43
CA ALA A 24 -4.67 16.89 2.95
C ALA A 24 -3.16 17.06 3.09
N TYR A 25 -2.41 15.98 3.16
CA TYR A 25 -0.96 16.01 3.32
C TYR A 25 -0.22 15.60 2.04
N GLY A 26 -0.90 15.56 0.91
CA GLY A 26 -0.26 15.31 -0.37
C GLY A 26 -0.23 13.86 -0.82
N GLY A 27 -0.96 12.98 -0.15
CA GLY A 27 -1.01 11.57 -0.55
C GLY A 27 0.24 10.80 -0.18
N TRP A 28 0.69 9.92 -1.07
CA TRP A 28 1.81 9.03 -0.74
C TRP A 28 2.88 8.92 -1.83
N ARG A 29 2.60 9.42 -3.04
CA ARG A 29 3.50 9.16 -4.17
C ARG A 29 4.84 9.85 -4.05
N HIS A 30 4.90 10.88 -3.21
CA HIS A 30 6.16 11.60 -2.96
C HIS A 30 7.00 10.95 -1.88
N LEU A 31 6.49 9.94 -1.20
CA LEU A 31 7.18 9.34 -0.05
C LEU A 31 8.25 8.36 -0.54
N PRO A 32 9.47 8.47 -0.02
CA PRO A 32 10.55 7.56 -0.44
C PRO A 32 10.33 6.15 0.09
N LEU A 33 10.80 5.16 -0.67
CA LEU A 33 10.63 3.77 -0.28
C LEU A 33 11.17 3.43 1.11
N PRO A 34 12.34 3.95 1.53
CA PRO A 34 12.80 3.66 2.89
C PRO A 34 11.81 4.13 3.95
N TYR A 35 11.18 5.27 3.73
CA TYR A 35 10.17 5.77 4.65
C TYR A 35 8.95 4.83 4.66
N LEU A 36 8.51 4.40 3.48
CA LEU A 36 7.36 3.49 3.39
C LEU A 36 7.65 2.16 4.07
N LYS A 37 8.88 1.67 3.93
CA LYS A 37 9.29 0.42 4.56
C LYS A 37 9.19 0.54 6.08
N GLU A 38 9.76 1.60 6.65
CA GLU A 38 9.73 1.77 8.09
C GLU A 38 8.32 2.01 8.61
N SER A 39 7.53 2.76 7.85
CA SER A 39 6.14 2.99 8.22
C SER A 39 5.34 1.69 8.23
N LEU A 40 5.57 0.84 7.23
CA LEU A 40 4.88 -0.45 7.20
C LEU A 40 5.25 -1.30 8.41
N LYS A 41 6.54 -1.32 8.77
CA LYS A 41 6.96 -2.06 9.97
C LYS A 41 6.24 -1.56 11.21
N ASN A 42 6.11 -0.25 11.34
CA ASN A 42 5.41 0.33 12.48
C ASN A 42 3.93 -0.04 12.48
N GLU A 43 3.30 0.00 11.31
CA GLU A 43 1.88 -0.36 11.21
C GLU A 43 1.67 -1.84 11.54
N ILE A 44 2.57 -2.69 11.08
CA ILE A 44 2.49 -4.12 11.41
C ILE A 44 2.58 -4.32 12.93
N ASN A 45 3.52 -3.63 13.57
CA ASN A 45 3.66 -3.73 15.03
C ASN A 45 2.39 -3.27 15.74
N GLU A 46 1.80 -2.17 15.27
CA GLU A 46 0.56 -1.68 15.86
C GLU A 46 -0.58 -2.69 15.70
N LEU A 47 -0.66 -3.33 14.53
CA LEU A 47 -1.66 -4.36 14.31
C LEU A 47 -1.44 -5.54 15.25
N LEU A 48 -0.20 -6.00 15.40
CA LEU A 48 0.10 -7.12 16.28
C LEU A 48 -0.25 -6.80 17.72
N VAL A 49 0.05 -5.59 18.17
CA VAL A 49 -0.30 -5.15 19.52
C VAL A 49 -1.82 -5.10 19.67
N ALA A 50 -2.51 -4.57 18.65
CA ALA A 50 -3.97 -4.48 18.71
C ALA A 50 -4.60 -5.86 18.83
N LEU A 51 -4.07 -6.83 18.07
CA LEU A 51 -4.57 -8.22 18.14
C LEU A 51 -4.45 -8.81 19.54
N GLU A 52 -3.45 -8.38 20.31
CA GLU A 52 -3.23 -8.88 21.67
C GLU A 52 -4.09 -8.17 22.71
N TYR A 53 -4.27 -6.86 22.55
CA TYR A 53 -4.74 -6.06 23.68
C TYR A 53 -5.95 -5.18 23.38
N GLU A 54 -6.37 -5.07 22.14
CA GLU A 54 -7.38 -4.06 21.80
C GLU A 54 -8.66 -4.69 21.29
N SER A 55 -9.66 -3.84 21.08
CA SER A 55 -10.97 -4.28 20.65
C SER A 55 -10.96 -4.67 19.17
N PRO A 56 -11.96 -5.48 18.73
CA PRO A 56 -12.04 -5.81 17.31
C PRO A 56 -12.08 -4.59 16.39
N GLY A 57 -12.75 -3.52 16.84
CA GLY A 57 -12.79 -2.31 16.03
C GLY A 57 -11.42 -1.69 15.83
N GLU A 58 -10.61 -1.68 16.89
CA GLU A 58 -9.25 -1.15 16.78
C GLU A 58 -8.37 -2.06 15.93
N VAL A 59 -8.56 -3.38 16.04
CA VAL A 59 -7.83 -4.32 15.18
C VAL A 59 -8.17 -4.06 13.71
N MET A 60 -9.46 -3.88 13.43
CA MET A 60 -9.90 -3.61 12.06
C MET A 60 -9.29 -2.32 11.54
N ASP A 61 -9.22 -1.30 12.39
CA ASP A 61 -8.65 -0.02 12.01
C ASP A 61 -7.16 -0.16 11.66
N GLU A 62 -6.41 -0.89 12.50
CA GLU A 62 -4.98 -1.10 12.25
C GLU A 62 -4.76 -1.96 11.01
N ALA A 63 -5.64 -2.91 10.75
CA ALA A 63 -5.52 -3.73 9.53
C ALA A 63 -5.65 -2.86 8.28
N VAL A 64 -6.55 -1.88 8.31
CA VAL A 64 -6.72 -0.97 7.19
C VAL A 64 -5.47 -0.11 7.00
N ASP A 65 -4.87 0.37 8.10
CA ASP A 65 -3.64 1.15 8.01
C ASP A 65 -2.51 0.34 7.38
N CYS A 66 -2.35 -0.92 7.80
CA CYS A 66 -1.35 -1.80 7.19
C CYS A 66 -1.61 -1.97 5.71
N ALA A 67 -2.87 -2.20 5.34
CA ALA A 67 -3.22 -2.42 3.95
C ALA A 67 -2.90 -1.19 3.10
N ASN A 68 -3.16 0.01 3.64
CA ASN A 68 -2.85 1.23 2.90
C ASN A 68 -1.36 1.37 2.64
N PHE A 69 -0.51 1.07 3.61
CA PHE A 69 0.93 1.15 3.37
C PHE A 69 1.39 0.09 2.38
N CYS A 70 0.79 -1.09 2.41
CA CYS A 70 1.06 -2.09 1.39
C CYS A 70 0.67 -1.56 0.00
N MET A 71 -0.47 -0.91 -0.09
CA MET A 71 -0.95 -0.35 -1.34
C MET A 71 -0.03 0.77 -1.83
N PHE A 72 0.47 1.63 -0.91
CA PHE A 72 1.41 2.69 -1.28
C PHE A 72 2.64 2.09 -1.95
N ILE A 73 3.19 1.05 -1.34
CA ILE A 73 4.38 0.40 -1.89
C ILE A 73 4.06 -0.21 -3.25
N TRP A 74 2.93 -0.91 -3.35
CA TRP A 74 2.50 -1.50 -4.61
C TRP A 74 2.38 -0.43 -5.70
N ASP A 75 1.76 0.70 -5.36
CA ASP A 75 1.54 1.76 -6.35
C ASP A 75 2.84 2.43 -6.77
N VAL A 76 3.73 2.69 -5.82
CA VAL A 76 5.03 3.28 -6.12
C VAL A 76 5.83 2.34 -7.01
N MET A 77 5.85 1.04 -6.68
CA MET A 77 6.58 0.07 -7.49
C MET A 77 5.95 -0.10 -8.87
N ARG A 78 4.61 -0.07 -8.93
CA ARG A 78 3.92 -0.16 -10.21
C ARG A 78 4.30 1.01 -11.12
N SER A 79 4.33 2.21 -10.56
CA SER A 79 4.71 3.40 -11.31
C SER A 79 6.14 3.29 -11.81
N THR A 80 7.04 2.84 -10.93
CA THR A 80 8.45 2.64 -11.31
C THR A 80 8.56 1.62 -12.44
N THR A 81 7.79 0.54 -12.35
CA THR A 81 7.81 -0.48 -13.38
C THR A 81 7.31 0.10 -14.71
N ASP A 82 6.26 0.89 -14.67
CA ASP A 82 5.74 1.52 -15.87
C ASP A 82 6.78 2.43 -16.50
N GLU A 83 7.49 3.21 -15.68
CA GLU A 83 8.56 4.05 -16.17
C GLU A 83 9.68 3.21 -16.76
N ARG A 84 10.01 2.12 -16.11
CA ARG A 84 11.06 1.23 -16.60
C ARG A 84 10.64 0.53 -17.87
N LYS A 85 9.37 0.19 -18.00
CA LYS A 85 8.86 -0.37 -19.25
C LYS A 85 9.05 0.63 -20.38
N GLY A 86 8.80 1.91 -20.10
CA GLY A 86 9.05 2.93 -21.09
C GLY A 86 10.52 2.97 -21.49
N LEU A 87 11.40 2.88 -20.50
CA LEU A 87 12.83 2.84 -20.76
C LEU A 87 13.22 1.57 -21.52
N VAL A 88 12.64 0.44 -21.12
CA VAL A 88 12.93 -0.83 -21.78
C VAL A 88 12.52 -0.78 -23.24
N ARG A 89 11.37 -0.19 -23.52
CA ARG A 89 10.95 -0.07 -24.91
C ARG A 89 11.95 0.74 -25.72
N ARG A 90 12.61 1.70 -25.06
CA ARG A 90 13.64 2.49 -25.72
C ARG A 90 14.98 1.77 -25.74
N ASN A 91 15.30 1.05 -24.63
CA ASN A 91 16.60 0.44 -24.42
C ASN A 91 16.60 -1.04 -24.62
N SER A 92 15.53 -1.63 -24.42
CA SER A 92 15.30 -3.03 -24.24
C SER A 92 15.97 -3.59 -23.03
N LYS A 93 15.99 -3.90 -22.07
CA LYS A 93 16.42 -4.50 -21.00
C LYS A 93 15.97 -4.70 -19.88
N GLU A 94 15.57 -5.01 -19.35
CA GLU A 94 15.37 -5.25 -18.27
C GLU A 94 14.92 -5.96 -17.63
N GLU A 95 14.50 -6.46 -17.22
CA GLU A 95 14.14 -7.04 -16.49
C GLU A 95 14.25 -7.66 -15.70
N VAL A 96 14.20 -7.97 -15.29
CA VAL A 96 14.52 -8.33 -14.35
C VAL A 96 14.61 -8.76 -13.61
N HIS A 97 14.42 -9.03 -13.12
CA HIS A 97 14.68 -9.24 -12.21
C HIS A 97 14.71 -9.72 -11.67
N GLY A 98 14.50 -9.69 -11.55
CA GLY A 98 14.61 -9.97 -11.00
C GLY A 98 14.41 -10.37 -10.85
N LYS A 99 14.05 -10.61 -10.71
CA LYS A 99 14.05 -10.68 -10.59
C LYS A 99 13.95 -10.68 -10.51
N SER A 100 13.51 -10.51 -10.61
CA SER A 100 13.69 -10.13 -10.58
C SER A 100 13.66 -9.99 -10.54
#